data_62e87e83fe13c9e8422ce1eb61d11340
#
_entry.id   62e87e83fe13c9e8422ce1eb61d11340
#
_cell.length_a   1.000
_cell.length_b   1.000
_cell.length_c   1.000
_cell.angle_alpha   90.00
_cell.angle_beta   90.00
_cell.angle_gamma   90.00
#
_symmetry.space_group_name_H-M   'P 1'
#
loop_
_entity.id
_entity.type
_entity.pdbx_description
1 polymer ?
#
loop_
_entity_poly.entity_id
_entity_poly.type
_entity_poly.pdbx_seq_one_letter_code
_entity_poly.pdbx_strand_id
1 'polypeptide(L)'
;MADKQQVIKDLDKVIGLIERDTKDITPEEKKEMVADTLNYFDNYVSPGWLKYRKSVSSDSENGAVLEWYDEGAYCCGLNDEKFIDCLGGFGIFTCGHRNKEILDVVKAQLNHQALHSQELLDPLRGYLAKAVADITPGDLQQCFFTNGGAEAVEMALKLARIATGGRWYISTVGAFHGKSMGAISMGGKGTY
;
A
#
# COMPACT_ATOMS: atom_id res chain seq x y z
N MET A 1 -24.52 15.52 13.23
CA MET A 1 -23.63 14.56 13.87
C MET A 1 -24.12 13.19 13.50
N ALA A 2 -23.25 12.31 13.07
CA ALA A 2 -23.61 10.92 12.78
C ALA A 2 -24.15 10.25 14.06
N ASP A 3 -25.16 9.39 13.89
CA ASP A 3 -25.65 8.58 15.00
C ASP A 3 -24.54 7.61 15.44
N LYS A 4 -24.13 7.72 16.71
CA LYS A 4 -23.07 6.89 17.28
C LYS A 4 -23.37 5.39 17.15
N GLN A 5 -24.63 5.00 17.25
CA GLN A 5 -25.04 3.59 17.11
C GLN A 5 -24.87 3.10 15.66
N GLN A 6 -25.13 3.97 14.68
CA GLN A 6 -24.90 3.63 13.28
C GLN A 6 -23.41 3.46 12.99
N VAL A 7 -22.57 4.35 13.49
CA VAL A 7 -21.10 4.25 13.32
C VAL A 7 -20.58 2.93 13.91
N ILE A 8 -21.06 2.53 15.09
CA ILE A 8 -20.65 1.25 15.70
C ILE A 8 -21.07 0.06 14.83
N LYS A 9 -22.29 0.04 14.29
CA LYS A 9 -22.74 -1.03 13.38
C LYS A 9 -21.90 -1.12 12.12
N ASP A 10 -21.54 0.04 11.55
CA ASP A 10 -20.70 0.09 10.33
C ASP A 10 -19.29 -0.44 10.62
N LEU A 11 -18.73 -0.12 11.77
CA LEU A 11 -17.42 -0.66 12.21
C LEU A 11 -17.47 -2.15 12.48
N ASP A 12 -18.51 -2.66 13.13
CA ASP A 12 -18.70 -4.09 13.39
C ASP A 12 -18.85 -4.86 12.06
N LYS A 13 -19.58 -4.29 11.08
CA LYS A 13 -19.66 -4.86 9.71
C LYS A 13 -18.28 -4.97 9.07
N VAL A 14 -17.48 -3.92 9.13
CA VAL A 14 -16.10 -3.91 8.56
C VAL A 14 -15.20 -4.93 9.25
N ILE A 15 -15.23 -4.99 10.58
CA ILE A 15 -14.44 -5.98 11.35
C ILE A 15 -14.84 -7.40 10.95
N GLY A 16 -16.14 -7.66 10.85
CA GLY A 16 -16.66 -8.96 10.43
C GLY A 16 -16.26 -9.38 9.01
N LEU A 17 -15.96 -8.42 8.11
CA LEU A 17 -15.51 -8.72 6.75
C LEU A 17 -14.04 -9.16 6.69
N ILE A 18 -13.19 -8.71 7.62
CA ILE A 18 -11.74 -8.96 7.59
C ILE A 18 -11.41 -10.45 7.67
N GLU A 19 -12.22 -11.22 8.37
CA GLU A 19 -12.00 -12.66 8.63
C GLU A 19 -12.73 -13.58 7.65
N ARG A 20 -13.55 -13.03 6.73
CA ARG A 20 -14.40 -13.82 5.82
C ARG A 20 -13.67 -14.18 4.52
N ASP A 21 -13.78 -15.45 4.15
CA ASP A 21 -13.40 -15.95 2.82
C ASP A 21 -14.55 -15.68 1.82
N THR A 22 -14.26 -15.60 0.53
CA THR A 22 -15.25 -15.37 -0.54
C THR A 22 -16.42 -16.39 -0.50
N LYS A 23 -16.11 -17.63 -0.14
CA LYS A 23 -17.11 -18.72 0.00
C LYS A 23 -18.08 -18.55 1.17
N ASP A 24 -17.73 -17.74 2.16
CA ASP A 24 -18.55 -17.46 3.34
C ASP A 24 -19.45 -16.23 3.14
N ILE A 25 -19.42 -15.62 1.94
CA ILE A 25 -20.19 -14.44 1.56
C ILE A 25 -21.22 -14.85 0.53
N THR A 26 -22.51 -14.64 0.83
CA THR A 26 -23.58 -14.99 -0.09
C THR A 26 -23.58 -14.11 -1.35
N PRO A 27 -24.18 -14.57 -2.46
CA PRO A 27 -24.29 -13.76 -3.67
C PRO A 27 -25.00 -12.41 -3.46
N GLU A 28 -25.99 -12.37 -2.58
CA GLU A 28 -26.73 -11.18 -2.22
C GLU A 28 -25.83 -10.19 -1.46
N GLU A 29 -25.08 -10.66 -0.48
CA GLU A 29 -24.09 -9.85 0.26
C GLU A 29 -23.01 -9.32 -0.67
N LYS A 30 -22.50 -10.14 -1.62
CA LYS A 30 -21.50 -9.68 -2.60
C LYS A 30 -22.03 -8.52 -3.45
N LYS A 31 -23.28 -8.59 -3.91
CA LYS A 31 -23.92 -7.49 -4.65
C LYS A 31 -24.07 -6.23 -3.81
N GLU A 32 -24.50 -6.37 -2.55
CA GLU A 32 -24.58 -5.25 -1.62
C GLU A 32 -23.20 -4.62 -1.39
N MET A 33 -22.16 -5.43 -1.18
CA MET A 33 -20.78 -4.95 -0.99
C MET A 33 -20.28 -4.18 -2.21
N VAL A 34 -20.57 -4.61 -3.42
CA VAL A 34 -20.22 -3.88 -4.65
C VAL A 34 -20.93 -2.54 -4.69
N ALA A 35 -22.24 -2.51 -4.44
CA ALA A 35 -23.03 -1.28 -4.45
C ALA A 35 -22.56 -0.30 -3.36
N ASP A 36 -22.35 -0.77 -2.15
CA ASP A 36 -21.83 0.02 -1.02
C ASP A 36 -20.46 0.59 -1.34
N THR A 37 -19.53 -0.23 -1.86
CA THR A 37 -18.18 0.20 -2.19
C THR A 37 -18.19 1.30 -3.25
N LEU A 38 -18.99 1.15 -4.31
CA LEU A 38 -19.12 2.17 -5.35
C LEU A 38 -19.69 3.48 -4.78
N ASN A 39 -20.73 3.39 -3.94
CA ASN A 39 -21.32 4.55 -3.29
C ASN A 39 -20.32 5.25 -2.34
N TYR A 40 -19.57 4.48 -1.56
CA TYR A 40 -18.61 5.04 -0.61
C TYR A 40 -17.41 5.67 -1.31
N PHE A 41 -16.92 5.06 -2.38
CA PHE A 41 -15.86 5.67 -3.20
C PHE A 41 -16.30 6.99 -3.84
N ASP A 42 -17.53 7.05 -4.35
CA ASP A 42 -18.07 8.26 -4.97
C ASP A 42 -18.24 9.40 -3.96
N ASN A 43 -18.76 9.09 -2.78
CA ASN A 43 -19.11 10.10 -1.78
C ASN A 43 -17.99 10.44 -0.79
N TYR A 44 -17.09 9.50 -0.46
CA TYR A 44 -16.15 9.65 0.65
C TYR A 44 -14.68 9.47 0.28
N VAL A 45 -14.38 8.90 -0.90
CA VAL A 45 -12.99 8.72 -1.33
C VAL A 45 -12.65 9.69 -2.46
N SER A 46 -13.16 9.46 -3.67
CA SER A 46 -12.95 10.36 -4.81
C SER A 46 -13.80 9.93 -6.01
N PRO A 47 -14.78 10.75 -6.43
CA PRO A 47 -15.57 10.46 -7.62
C PRO A 47 -14.73 10.44 -8.90
N GLY A 48 -13.69 11.25 -8.97
CA GLY A 48 -12.76 11.25 -10.10
C GLY A 48 -11.99 9.94 -10.24
N TRP A 49 -11.56 9.37 -9.12
CA TRP A 49 -10.87 8.09 -9.13
C TRP A 49 -11.79 6.93 -9.49
N LEU A 50 -13.00 6.91 -8.96
CA LEU A 50 -14.01 5.91 -9.32
C LEU A 50 -14.30 5.92 -10.82
N LYS A 51 -14.48 7.12 -11.40
CA LYS A 51 -14.68 7.30 -12.84
C LYS A 51 -13.52 6.76 -13.67
N TYR A 52 -12.28 7.02 -13.24
CA TYR A 52 -11.08 6.51 -13.89
C TYR A 52 -11.03 4.97 -13.82
N ARG A 53 -11.29 4.38 -12.66
CA ARG A 53 -11.28 2.91 -12.49
C ARG A 53 -12.35 2.22 -13.32
N LYS A 54 -13.56 2.76 -13.37
CA LYS A 54 -14.64 2.25 -14.23
C LYS A 54 -14.29 2.28 -15.72
N SER A 55 -13.53 3.25 -16.18
CA SER A 55 -13.10 3.33 -17.57
C SER A 55 -12.03 2.31 -17.94
N VAL A 56 -11.32 1.77 -16.96
CA VAL A 56 -10.26 0.76 -17.15
C VAL A 56 -10.80 -0.66 -16.98
N SER A 57 -11.85 -0.87 -16.16
CA SER A 57 -12.49 -2.17 -15.99
C SER A 57 -13.55 -2.38 -17.08
N SER A 58 -13.30 -3.32 -17.98
CA SER A 58 -14.16 -3.62 -19.14
C SER A 58 -15.45 -4.37 -18.81
N ASP A 59 -15.71 -4.73 -17.56
CA ASP A 59 -16.86 -5.52 -17.17
C ASP A 59 -17.95 -4.62 -16.58
N SER A 60 -18.80 -4.12 -17.48
CA SER A 60 -19.74 -3.03 -17.18
C SER A 60 -21.09 -3.46 -16.61
N GLU A 61 -21.43 -4.72 -16.61
CA GLU A 61 -22.79 -5.14 -16.16
C GLU A 61 -22.97 -5.17 -14.64
N ASN A 62 -21.88 -5.27 -13.87
CA ASN A 62 -21.92 -5.27 -12.40
C ASN A 62 -21.03 -4.20 -11.73
N GLY A 63 -20.57 -3.23 -12.47
CA GLY A 63 -20.00 -1.98 -11.95
C GLY A 63 -18.52 -1.98 -11.57
N ALA A 64 -17.97 -2.98 -10.91
CA ALA A 64 -16.54 -3.04 -10.59
C ALA A 64 -16.16 -4.43 -10.05
N VAL A 65 -14.94 -4.87 -10.37
CA VAL A 65 -14.30 -5.97 -9.65
C VAL A 65 -13.74 -5.41 -8.34
N LEU A 66 -14.16 -5.97 -7.24
CA LEU A 66 -13.60 -5.67 -5.93
C LEU A 66 -12.47 -6.66 -5.66
N GLU A 67 -11.25 -6.14 -5.54
CA GLU A 67 -10.11 -6.92 -5.08
C GLU A 67 -10.35 -7.37 -3.64
N TRP A 68 -10.29 -8.68 -3.40
CA TRP A 68 -10.65 -9.25 -2.11
C TRP A 68 -9.50 -10.00 -1.45
N TYR A 69 -8.84 -10.85 -2.23
CA TYR A 69 -7.63 -11.53 -1.77
C TYR A 69 -6.67 -11.74 -2.95
N ASP A 70 -5.39 -11.86 -2.65
CA ASP A 70 -4.37 -12.09 -3.64
C ASP A 70 -3.49 -13.26 -3.24
N GLU A 71 -2.95 -13.98 -4.21
CA GLU A 71 -2.09 -15.12 -3.94
C GLU A 71 -1.06 -15.33 -5.06
N GLY A 72 0.22 -15.39 -4.67
CA GLY A 72 1.31 -15.63 -5.60
C GLY A 72 1.37 -14.55 -6.69
N ALA A 73 1.09 -14.90 -7.94
CA ALA A 73 1.09 -13.99 -9.08
C ALA A 73 -0.31 -13.50 -9.47
N TYR A 74 -1.30 -13.65 -8.60
CA TYR A 74 -2.70 -13.37 -8.95
C TYR A 74 -3.33 -12.38 -7.98
N CYS A 75 -4.07 -11.42 -8.56
CA CYS A 75 -5.09 -10.65 -7.86
C CYS A 75 -6.44 -11.35 -8.02
N CYS A 76 -7.20 -11.45 -6.94
CA CYS A 76 -8.47 -12.16 -6.91
C CYS A 76 -9.60 -11.27 -6.42
N GLY A 77 -10.71 -11.32 -7.15
CA GLY A 77 -11.90 -10.53 -6.85
C GLY A 77 -12.84 -11.20 -5.85
N LEU A 78 -13.82 -10.42 -5.40
CA LEU A 78 -14.87 -10.86 -4.47
C LEU A 78 -15.74 -12.01 -5.01
N ASN A 79 -15.90 -12.09 -6.32
CA ASN A 79 -16.66 -13.16 -7.00
C ASN A 79 -15.75 -14.27 -7.54
N ASP A 80 -14.55 -14.41 -6.96
CA ASP A 80 -13.53 -15.40 -7.36
C ASP A 80 -12.97 -15.15 -8.78
N GLU A 81 -13.11 -13.93 -9.30
CA GLU A 81 -12.40 -13.53 -10.51
C GLU A 81 -10.88 -13.61 -10.24
N LYS A 82 -10.13 -14.09 -11.22
CA LYS A 82 -8.70 -14.28 -11.08
C LYS A 82 -7.94 -13.63 -12.22
N PHE A 83 -7.04 -12.70 -11.89
CA PHE A 83 -6.24 -11.93 -12.82
C PHE A 83 -4.76 -12.16 -12.56
N ILE A 84 -3.97 -12.31 -13.62
CA ILE A 84 -2.51 -12.31 -13.50
C ILE A 84 -2.06 -10.88 -13.19
N ASP A 85 -1.36 -10.69 -12.07
CA ASP A 85 -0.80 -9.39 -11.70
C ASP A 85 0.49 -9.11 -12.47
N CYS A 86 0.35 -8.43 -13.61
CA CYS A 86 1.49 -7.95 -14.40
C CYS A 86 2.05 -6.62 -13.91
N LEU A 87 1.43 -6.00 -12.88
CA LEU A 87 1.87 -4.73 -12.31
C LEU A 87 2.80 -4.93 -11.11
N GLY A 88 2.57 -5.99 -10.32
CA GLY A 88 3.36 -6.33 -9.12
C GLY A 88 3.43 -5.22 -8.08
N GLY A 89 2.34 -4.42 -7.94
CA GLY A 89 2.32 -3.28 -7.02
C GLY A 89 3.41 -2.25 -7.30
N PHE A 90 3.81 -2.05 -8.56
CA PHE A 90 4.94 -1.23 -8.98
C PHE A 90 6.29 -1.69 -8.38
N GLY A 91 6.47 -3.01 -8.23
CA GLY A 91 7.68 -3.63 -7.71
C GLY A 91 7.66 -3.96 -6.20
N ILE A 92 6.51 -3.86 -5.54
CA ILE A 92 6.36 -4.22 -4.12
C ILE A 92 6.24 -5.74 -3.96
N PHE A 93 5.45 -6.41 -4.81
CA PHE A 93 5.13 -7.84 -4.67
C PHE A 93 6.14 -8.76 -5.38
N THR A 94 7.43 -8.46 -5.26
CA THR A 94 8.51 -9.26 -5.89
C THR A 94 8.61 -10.68 -5.36
N CYS A 95 8.16 -10.92 -4.12
CA CYS A 95 8.07 -12.25 -3.51
C CYS A 95 6.70 -12.93 -3.71
N GLY A 96 5.82 -12.32 -4.52
CA GLY A 96 4.44 -12.75 -4.68
C GLY A 96 3.51 -12.25 -3.57
N HIS A 97 2.21 -12.20 -3.90
CA HIS A 97 1.18 -11.85 -2.93
C HIS A 97 1.08 -12.92 -1.84
N ARG A 98 0.89 -12.50 -0.60
CA ARG A 98 0.67 -13.35 0.57
C ARG A 98 1.72 -14.46 0.73
N ASN A 99 2.99 -14.16 0.44
CA ASN A 99 4.06 -15.12 0.67
C ASN A 99 4.01 -15.65 2.12
N LYS A 100 3.81 -16.97 2.26
CA LYS A 100 3.54 -17.60 3.56
C LYS A 100 4.68 -17.39 4.56
N GLU A 101 5.93 -17.49 4.12
CA GLU A 101 7.09 -17.34 5.00
C GLU A 101 7.14 -15.92 5.58
N ILE A 102 6.89 -14.90 4.74
CA ILE A 102 6.84 -13.49 5.17
C ILE A 102 5.66 -13.26 6.13
N LEU A 103 4.47 -13.77 5.79
CA LEU A 103 3.29 -13.61 6.65
C LEU A 103 3.46 -14.26 8.01
N ASP A 104 4.06 -15.43 8.08
CA ASP A 104 4.28 -16.15 9.35
C ASP A 104 5.22 -15.36 10.26
N VAL A 105 6.30 -14.79 9.72
CA VAL A 105 7.22 -13.93 10.47
C VAL A 105 6.53 -12.64 10.95
N VAL A 106 5.75 -12.00 10.09
CA VAL A 106 4.99 -10.78 10.47
C VAL A 106 4.01 -11.08 11.59
N LYS A 107 3.23 -12.18 11.50
CA LYS A 107 2.28 -12.59 12.54
C LYS A 107 3.00 -12.92 13.87
N ALA A 108 4.13 -13.61 13.80
CA ALA A 108 4.94 -13.89 14.98
C ALA A 108 5.44 -12.60 15.64
N GLN A 109 5.91 -11.63 14.85
CA GLN A 109 6.36 -10.35 15.37
C GLN A 109 5.20 -9.53 15.99
N LEU A 110 4.03 -9.51 15.35
CA LEU A 110 2.86 -8.83 15.91
C LEU A 110 2.43 -9.39 17.26
N ASN A 111 2.53 -10.71 17.45
CA ASN A 111 2.25 -11.37 18.73
C ASN A 111 3.32 -11.07 19.80
N HIS A 112 4.54 -10.79 19.39
CA HIS A 112 5.65 -10.47 20.30
C HIS A 112 5.68 -8.98 20.62
N GLN A 113 5.70 -8.12 19.60
CA GLN A 113 5.78 -6.67 19.74
C GLN A 113 5.23 -6.02 18.47
N ALA A 114 4.02 -5.47 18.56
CA ALA A 114 3.35 -4.86 17.42
C ALA A 114 3.97 -3.51 17.02
N LEU A 115 4.46 -2.73 18.00
CA LEU A 115 5.00 -1.40 17.79
C LEU A 115 6.15 -1.14 18.78
N HIS A 116 7.24 -0.61 18.27
CA HIS A 116 8.41 -0.22 19.05
C HIS A 116 8.22 1.15 19.71
N SER A 117 8.73 1.32 20.94
CA SER A 117 8.58 2.55 21.73
C SER A 117 9.35 3.77 21.18
N GLN A 118 10.33 3.56 20.32
CA GLN A 118 11.29 4.52 19.78
C GLN A 118 12.36 5.01 20.77
N GLU A 119 12.13 4.91 22.06
CA GLU A 119 13.07 5.35 23.09
C GLU A 119 14.15 4.30 23.41
N LEU A 120 13.83 3.02 23.21
CA LEU A 120 14.75 1.92 23.45
C LEU A 120 15.33 1.42 22.13
N LEU A 121 16.49 0.79 22.19
CA LEU A 121 17.10 0.17 21.02
C LEU A 121 16.32 -1.07 20.59
N ASP A 122 15.99 -1.12 19.29
CA ASP A 122 15.35 -2.27 18.67
C ASP A 122 16.43 -3.18 18.05
N PRO A 123 16.64 -4.39 18.58
CA PRO A 123 17.63 -5.31 18.04
C PRO A 123 17.34 -5.72 16.59
N LEU A 124 16.07 -5.93 16.21
CA LEU A 124 15.71 -6.34 14.86
C LEU A 124 16.05 -5.26 13.83
N ARG A 125 15.86 -3.99 14.18
CA ARG A 125 16.29 -2.86 13.34
C ARG A 125 17.80 -2.85 13.14
N GLY A 126 18.58 -3.12 14.20
CA GLY A 126 20.03 -3.22 14.14
C GLY A 126 20.50 -4.35 13.21
N TYR A 127 19.96 -5.56 13.37
CA TYR A 127 20.26 -6.70 12.50
C TYR A 127 19.85 -6.45 11.05
N LEU A 128 18.70 -5.85 10.81
CA LEU A 128 18.25 -5.50 9.46
C LEU A 128 19.18 -4.47 8.82
N ALA A 129 19.57 -3.43 9.54
CA ALA A 129 20.52 -2.42 9.05
C ALA A 129 21.85 -3.08 8.65
N LYS A 130 22.38 -3.99 9.48
CA LYS A 130 23.60 -4.76 9.16
C LYS A 130 23.43 -5.58 7.90
N ALA A 131 22.32 -6.33 7.78
CA ALA A 131 22.06 -7.16 6.61
C ALA A 131 21.94 -6.32 5.32
N VAL A 132 21.28 -5.15 5.39
CA VAL A 132 21.18 -4.23 4.23
C VAL A 132 22.55 -3.68 3.87
N ALA A 133 23.36 -3.28 4.85
CA ALA A 133 24.73 -2.80 4.60
C ALA A 133 25.59 -3.87 3.91
N ASP A 134 25.48 -5.15 4.32
CA ASP A 134 26.27 -6.24 3.75
C ASP A 134 25.97 -6.52 2.27
N ILE A 135 24.75 -6.25 1.81
CA ILE A 135 24.34 -6.43 0.39
C ILE A 135 24.46 -5.15 -0.43
N THR A 136 24.75 -4.02 0.20
CA THR A 136 24.87 -2.72 -0.49
C THR A 136 26.31 -2.54 -1.01
N PRO A 137 26.50 -2.07 -2.25
CA PRO A 137 27.84 -1.88 -2.81
C PRO A 137 28.61 -0.75 -2.16
N GLY A 138 29.95 -0.87 -2.17
CA GLY A 138 30.86 0.16 -1.67
C GLY A 138 30.90 0.21 -0.15
N ASP A 139 30.98 1.42 0.40
CA ASP A 139 31.12 1.72 1.82
C ASP A 139 29.84 2.26 2.48
N LEU A 140 28.69 2.00 1.89
CA LEU A 140 27.38 2.40 2.43
C LEU A 140 27.00 1.53 3.62
N GLN A 141 27.25 2.04 4.83
CA GLN A 141 27.15 1.28 6.08
C GLN A 141 25.95 1.69 6.95
N GLN A 142 25.27 2.78 6.61
CA GLN A 142 24.20 3.33 7.45
C GLN A 142 22.86 3.28 6.74
N CYS A 143 21.83 2.86 7.47
CA CYS A 143 20.46 2.77 6.97
C CYS A 143 19.54 3.71 7.73
N PHE A 144 18.65 4.35 6.99
CA PHE A 144 17.54 5.11 7.55
C PHE A 144 16.23 4.48 7.10
N PHE A 145 15.44 3.97 8.04
CA PHE A 145 14.17 3.31 7.75
C PHE A 145 13.01 4.30 7.79
N THR A 146 12.13 4.22 6.79
CA THR A 146 10.93 5.05 6.64
C THR A 146 9.71 4.17 6.38
N ASN A 147 8.51 4.76 6.42
CA ASN A 147 7.27 4.02 6.17
C ASN A 147 6.96 3.83 4.68
N GLY A 148 7.64 4.54 3.80
CA GLY A 148 7.40 4.41 2.37
C GLY A 148 8.43 5.10 1.49
N GLY A 149 8.40 4.77 0.18
CA GLY A 149 9.38 5.28 -0.79
C GLY A 149 9.39 6.80 -0.93
N ALA A 150 8.23 7.48 -0.83
CA ALA A 150 8.17 8.93 -0.87
C ALA A 150 8.92 9.57 0.31
N GLU A 151 8.79 9.01 1.51
CA GLU A 151 9.53 9.46 2.69
C GLU A 151 11.03 9.20 2.56
N ALA A 152 11.42 8.06 1.98
CA ALA A 152 12.82 7.76 1.70
C ALA A 152 13.43 8.78 0.72
N VAL A 153 12.69 9.17 -0.32
CA VAL A 153 13.09 10.24 -1.24
C VAL A 153 13.22 11.59 -0.51
N GLU A 154 12.25 11.95 0.33
CA GLU A 154 12.32 13.19 1.13
C GLU A 154 13.57 13.22 2.02
N MET A 155 13.92 12.09 2.65
CA MET A 155 15.14 11.98 3.45
C MET A 155 16.39 12.10 2.58
N ALA A 156 16.42 11.45 1.42
CA ALA A 156 17.55 11.56 0.49
C ALA A 156 17.79 13.01 0.04
N LEU A 157 16.71 13.74 -0.28
CA LEU A 157 16.78 15.16 -0.64
C LEU A 157 17.34 16.02 0.50
N LYS A 158 16.85 15.77 1.73
CA LYS A 158 17.37 16.47 2.93
C LYS A 158 18.85 16.20 3.15
N LEU A 159 19.26 14.93 3.12
CA LEU A 159 20.65 14.53 3.31
C LEU A 159 21.57 15.11 2.23
N ALA A 160 21.16 15.04 0.96
CA ALA A 160 21.91 15.63 -0.14
C ALA A 160 22.13 17.15 0.07
N ARG A 161 21.08 17.85 0.48
CA ARG A 161 21.15 19.30 0.75
C ARG A 161 22.06 19.65 1.92
N ILE A 162 21.99 18.87 3.00
CA ILE A 162 22.86 19.06 4.17
C ILE A 162 24.32 18.77 3.81
N ALA A 163 24.58 17.68 3.11
CA ALA A 163 25.92 17.24 2.78
C ALA A 163 26.63 18.16 1.77
N THR A 164 25.89 18.73 0.82
CA THR A 164 26.47 19.50 -0.28
C THR A 164 26.31 21.03 -0.15
N GLY A 165 25.35 21.49 0.66
CA GLY A 165 24.90 22.89 0.67
C GLY A 165 24.16 23.31 -0.59
N GLY A 166 23.96 22.38 -1.54
CA GLY A 166 23.29 22.62 -2.82
C GLY A 166 21.81 22.94 -2.67
N ARG A 167 21.29 23.74 -3.60
CA ARG A 167 19.88 24.14 -3.61
C ARG A 167 19.10 23.55 -4.78
N TRP A 168 19.81 23.04 -5.77
CA TRP A 168 19.23 22.57 -7.02
C TRP A 168 19.38 21.05 -7.13
N TYR A 169 18.38 20.44 -7.73
CA TYR A 169 18.35 19.00 -8.03
C TYR A 169 18.16 18.82 -9.52
N ILE A 170 18.71 17.75 -10.06
CA ILE A 170 18.51 17.33 -11.45
C ILE A 170 17.70 16.04 -11.41
N SER A 171 16.64 15.99 -12.21
CA SER A 171 15.80 14.81 -12.37
C SER A 171 15.57 14.51 -13.85
N THR A 172 15.14 13.29 -14.15
CA THR A 172 14.85 12.86 -15.52
C THR A 172 13.41 13.15 -15.90
N VAL A 173 13.17 13.43 -17.18
CA VAL A 173 11.81 13.56 -17.71
C VAL A 173 11.05 12.25 -17.51
N GLY A 174 9.82 12.32 -17.01
CA GLY A 174 8.99 11.15 -16.73
C GLY A 174 9.31 10.42 -15.42
N ALA A 175 10.29 10.90 -14.63
CA ALA A 175 10.60 10.31 -13.33
C ALA A 175 9.40 10.35 -12.37
N PHE A 176 9.30 9.33 -11.53
CA PHE A 176 8.36 9.27 -10.43
C PHE A 176 9.10 8.95 -9.14
N HIS A 177 9.00 9.84 -8.17
CA HIS A 177 9.70 9.75 -6.88
C HIS A 177 8.75 9.72 -5.68
N GLY A 178 7.46 9.80 -5.89
CA GLY A 178 6.44 9.86 -4.84
C GLY A 178 5.51 11.07 -5.01
N LYS A 179 4.57 11.20 -4.07
CA LYS A 179 3.53 12.24 -4.11
C LYS A 179 3.58 13.19 -2.90
N SER A 180 4.59 13.13 -2.05
CA SER A 180 4.89 14.18 -1.06
C SER A 180 5.46 15.41 -1.74
N MET A 181 5.47 16.56 -1.09
CA MET A 181 5.84 17.85 -1.72
C MET A 181 7.24 17.84 -2.34
N GLY A 182 8.25 17.34 -1.63
CA GLY A 182 9.61 17.25 -2.17
C GLY A 182 9.74 16.19 -3.25
N ALA A 183 9.17 15.00 -3.02
CA ALA A 183 9.23 13.91 -3.99
C ALA A 183 8.50 14.26 -5.30
N ILE A 184 7.31 14.90 -5.23
CA ILE A 184 6.55 15.31 -6.42
C ILE A 184 7.26 16.43 -7.19
N SER A 185 7.95 17.34 -6.48
CA SER A 185 8.74 18.42 -7.09
C SER A 185 9.92 17.90 -7.89
N MET A 186 10.38 16.68 -7.60
CA MET A 186 11.41 15.96 -8.37
C MET A 186 10.82 15.14 -9.52
N GLY A 187 9.49 15.06 -9.61
CA GLY A 187 8.80 14.32 -10.66
C GLY A 187 8.95 14.98 -12.02
N GLY A 188 9.11 14.19 -13.07
CA GLY A 188 9.20 14.67 -14.45
C GLY A 188 7.87 14.66 -15.22
N LYS A 189 6.73 14.49 -14.52
CA LYS A 189 5.40 14.45 -15.14
C LYS A 189 4.66 15.76 -14.89
N GLY A 190 4.21 16.42 -15.95
CA GLY A 190 3.45 17.67 -15.87
C GLY A 190 1.98 17.54 -15.41
N THR A 191 1.58 16.35 -14.94
CA THR A 191 0.20 16.06 -14.48
C THR A 191 0.04 16.07 -12.96
N TYR A 192 1.08 16.43 -12.22
CA TYR A 192 1.04 16.56 -10.77
C TYR A 192 1.44 17.96 -10.34
#